data_f240ededda7cbe1f73707107a85c649c
#
_entry.id   f240ededda7cbe1f73707107a85c649c
#
_cell.length_a   1.000
_cell.length_b   1.000
_cell.length_c   1.000
_cell.angle_alpha   90.00
_cell.angle_beta   90.00
_cell.angle_gamma   90.00
#
_symmetry.space_group_name_H-M   'P 1'
#
loop_
_entity.id
_entity.type
_entity.pdbx_description
1 polymer ?
#
loop_
_entity_poly.entity_id
_entity_poly.type
_entity_poly.pdbx_seq_one_letter_code
_entity_poly.pdbx_strand_id
1 'polypeptide(L)'
;MFYYLFEFLDRIDFPGAGVFQYISFRAAMALITSLIISLVLGKRIIQYLQLKQVGEIVRNLGLEGQIAKQGTPTMGGLIILSAILIPTLLFAKLENVYIILMLVSTVWLGMIGFLDDYIKVFKKNKDGLEGRFKIIGQVGIGLIVGCTLYFNKNVVVKEKVFDKNATVQNEIAKGQNDLDHNKNYTWQETKSLKTTIPFIKDNEFNYSWLLKFLGEGYSEYAKYAWLLFIPIVILIVTAVSNGANITDGLDGLATGTSAIIGATLGIFAYVSGNTFFADYLNIMYIPNSGELVVFISAFVGACVGFLWYNSYPAQVFMGDTGSLALGGIIAVFAIAIRKELLIPILCGIFLVENLSVMIQVGYFKYTKKKFGEGRRIFKMAPLHHHYQKLGFHEAKIVSRFWIVGVMLAVLTIVTLKLR
;
A
#
# COMPACT_ATOMS: atom_id res chain seq x y z
N MET A 1 -10.16 -4.75 19.70
CA MET A 1 -10.50 -4.81 21.14
C MET A 1 -11.69 -3.92 21.49
N PHE A 2 -11.61 -2.61 21.25
CA PHE A 2 -12.74 -1.70 21.56
C PHE A 2 -14.01 -2.04 20.79
N TYR A 3 -13.92 -2.48 19.52
CA TYR A 3 -15.08 -2.95 18.79
C TYR A 3 -15.88 -3.98 19.61
N TYR A 4 -15.24 -5.05 20.10
CA TYR A 4 -15.91 -6.12 20.84
C TYR A 4 -16.39 -5.68 22.24
N LEU A 5 -15.59 -4.83 22.92
CA LEU A 5 -15.99 -4.27 24.20
C LEU A 5 -17.27 -3.43 24.07
N PHE A 6 -17.30 -2.52 23.10
CA PHE A 6 -18.44 -1.65 22.88
C PHE A 6 -19.64 -2.37 22.24
N GLU A 7 -19.42 -3.44 21.47
CA GLU A 7 -20.50 -4.35 21.06
C GLU A 7 -21.18 -5.03 22.26
N PHE A 8 -20.37 -5.45 23.25
CA PHE A 8 -20.93 -5.99 24.51
C PHE A 8 -21.68 -4.93 25.32
N LEU A 9 -21.11 -3.71 25.43
CA LEU A 9 -21.75 -2.58 26.12
C LEU A 9 -23.03 -2.13 25.41
N ASP A 10 -23.11 -2.19 24.10
CA ASP A 10 -24.29 -1.87 23.30
C ASP A 10 -25.46 -2.84 23.60
N ARG A 11 -25.16 -4.13 23.84
CA ARG A 11 -26.14 -5.14 24.21
C ARG A 11 -26.78 -4.90 25.60
N ILE A 12 -26.16 -4.09 26.45
CA ILE A 12 -26.69 -3.69 27.75
C ILE A 12 -27.14 -2.22 27.78
N ASP A 13 -27.44 -1.66 26.58
CA ASP A 13 -27.94 -0.30 26.38
C ASP A 13 -27.05 0.81 26.98
N PHE A 14 -25.73 0.61 27.03
CA PHE A 14 -24.80 1.64 27.51
C PHE A 14 -24.79 2.85 26.56
N PRO A 15 -25.06 4.07 27.08
CA PRO A 15 -25.16 5.26 26.25
C PRO A 15 -23.86 5.51 25.41
N GLY A 16 -24.02 5.65 24.08
CA GLY A 16 -22.91 5.93 23.17
C GLY A 16 -22.10 4.71 22.71
N ALA A 17 -22.38 3.50 23.21
CA ALA A 17 -21.66 2.29 22.80
C ALA A 17 -21.85 1.99 21.30
N GLY A 18 -23.05 2.20 20.75
CA GLY A 18 -23.39 1.96 19.34
C GLY A 18 -22.56 2.76 18.34
N VAL A 19 -21.91 3.85 18.76
CA VAL A 19 -21.04 4.66 17.86
C VAL A 19 -19.85 3.84 17.34
N PHE A 20 -19.34 2.87 18.11
CA PHE A 20 -18.27 1.97 17.70
C PHE A 20 -18.66 0.96 16.63
N GLN A 21 -19.96 0.82 16.31
CA GLN A 21 -20.42 0.01 15.18
C GLN A 21 -20.12 0.69 13.82
N TYR A 22 -20.02 2.02 13.79
CA TYR A 22 -19.77 2.77 12.58
C TYR A 22 -18.29 2.73 12.18
N ILE A 23 -18.02 2.28 10.95
CA ILE A 23 -16.65 2.20 10.38
C ILE A 23 -15.99 3.58 10.36
N SER A 24 -16.73 4.63 9.99
CA SER A 24 -16.21 6.00 9.92
C SER A 24 -15.71 6.51 11.27
N PHE A 25 -16.43 6.21 12.36
CA PHE A 25 -15.99 6.57 13.71
C PHE A 25 -14.73 5.82 14.09
N ARG A 26 -14.69 4.50 13.89
CA ARG A 26 -13.52 3.67 14.21
C ARG A 26 -12.29 4.07 13.37
N ALA A 27 -12.49 4.43 12.11
CA ALA A 27 -11.44 4.92 11.22
C ALA A 27 -10.86 6.25 11.71
N ALA A 28 -11.72 7.21 12.11
CA ALA A 28 -11.29 8.48 12.68
C ALA A 28 -10.52 8.27 14.00
N MET A 29 -11.01 7.41 14.88
CA MET A 29 -10.34 7.07 16.15
C MET A 29 -9.00 6.36 15.91
N ALA A 30 -8.91 5.48 14.91
CA ALA A 30 -7.67 4.81 14.54
C ALA A 30 -6.63 5.82 14.02
N LEU A 31 -7.03 6.78 13.18
CA LEU A 31 -6.17 7.85 12.67
C LEU A 31 -5.63 8.73 13.81
N ILE A 32 -6.54 9.23 14.67
CA ILE A 32 -6.16 10.12 15.79
C ILE A 32 -5.22 9.39 16.76
N THR A 33 -5.58 8.15 17.13
CA THR A 33 -4.76 7.34 18.05
C THR A 33 -3.39 7.05 17.45
N SER A 34 -3.32 6.76 16.15
CA SER A 34 -2.06 6.54 15.43
C SER A 34 -1.17 7.79 15.44
N LEU A 35 -1.74 8.97 15.18
CA LEU A 35 -1.04 10.26 15.29
C LEU A 35 -0.48 10.47 16.70
N ILE A 36 -1.30 10.27 17.72
CA ILE A 36 -0.88 10.43 19.12
C ILE A 36 0.25 9.45 19.48
N ILE A 37 0.12 8.19 19.08
CA ILE A 37 1.14 7.16 19.31
C ILE A 37 2.45 7.56 18.62
N SER A 38 2.40 7.99 17.35
CA SER A 38 3.59 8.45 16.62
C SER A 38 4.28 9.61 17.35
N LEU A 39 3.53 10.60 17.83
CA LEU A 39 4.09 11.77 18.51
C LEU A 39 4.64 11.43 19.91
N VAL A 40 3.91 10.64 20.70
CA VAL A 40 4.30 10.34 22.08
C VAL A 40 5.41 9.29 22.14
N LEU A 41 5.21 8.15 21.45
CA LEU A 41 6.22 7.08 21.40
C LEU A 41 7.42 7.50 20.57
N GLY A 42 7.21 8.30 19.51
CA GLY A 42 8.28 8.77 18.65
C GLY A 42 9.39 9.46 19.42
N LYS A 43 9.04 10.42 20.29
CA LYS A 43 10.02 11.10 21.13
C LYS A 43 10.82 10.14 22.01
N ARG A 44 10.13 9.16 22.66
CA ARG A 44 10.78 8.17 23.54
C ARG A 44 11.70 7.23 22.78
N ILE A 45 11.24 6.74 21.63
CA ILE A 45 12.02 5.83 20.76
C ILE A 45 13.26 6.56 20.23
N ILE A 46 13.14 7.79 19.76
CA ILE A 46 14.27 8.59 19.28
C ILE A 46 15.31 8.78 20.39
N GLN A 47 14.90 9.15 21.59
CA GLN A 47 15.79 9.29 22.74
C GLN A 47 16.50 7.98 23.06
N TYR A 48 15.79 6.85 23.05
CA TYR A 48 16.37 5.54 23.28
C TYR A 48 17.40 5.16 22.20
N LEU A 49 17.08 5.40 20.93
CA LEU A 49 18.01 5.15 19.81
C LEU A 49 19.26 6.02 19.91
N GLN A 50 19.12 7.30 20.28
CA GLN A 50 20.24 8.22 20.50
C GLN A 50 21.14 7.74 21.64
N LEU A 51 20.57 7.31 22.79
CA LEU A 51 21.32 6.77 23.93
C LEU A 51 22.12 5.51 23.55
N LYS A 52 21.58 4.67 22.66
CA LYS A 52 22.25 3.48 22.15
C LYS A 52 23.26 3.78 21.03
N GLN A 53 23.48 5.05 20.69
CA GLN A 53 24.34 5.49 19.58
C GLN A 53 23.99 4.82 18.25
N VAL A 54 22.70 4.61 18.01
CA VAL A 54 22.15 4.00 16.81
C VAL A 54 22.11 5.04 15.68
N GLY A 55 23.25 5.64 15.36
CA GLY A 55 23.36 6.62 14.27
C GLY A 55 23.78 5.95 12.96
N GLU A 56 23.17 6.34 11.87
CA GLU A 56 23.58 5.86 10.55
C GLU A 56 24.98 6.40 10.18
N ILE A 57 25.83 5.54 9.65
CA ILE A 57 27.09 5.96 9.04
C ILE A 57 26.75 6.50 7.65
N VAL A 58 26.58 7.82 7.56
CA VAL A 58 26.29 8.48 6.28
C VAL A 58 27.42 8.23 5.29
N ARG A 59 27.09 7.59 4.16
CA ARG A 59 28.05 7.41 3.06
C ARG A 59 28.37 8.77 2.45
N ASN A 60 29.64 9.13 2.36
CA ASN A 60 30.03 10.36 1.68
C ASN A 60 29.80 10.23 0.17
N LEU A 61 28.67 10.72 -0.31
CA LEU A 61 28.30 10.74 -1.72
C LEU A 61 28.66 12.07 -2.40
N GLY A 62 29.28 12.99 -1.66
CA GLY A 62 29.59 14.34 -2.12
C GLY A 62 28.36 15.19 -2.41
N LEU A 63 27.29 15.01 -1.62
CA LEU A 63 26.06 15.79 -1.68
C LEU A 63 26.05 16.84 -0.55
N GLU A 64 25.51 18.02 -0.84
CA GLU A 64 25.34 19.07 0.17
C GLU A 64 24.39 18.59 1.28
N GLY A 65 24.67 18.95 2.52
CA GLY A 65 23.84 18.60 3.69
C GLY A 65 24.08 17.21 4.28
N GLN A 66 24.88 16.33 3.66
CA GLN A 66 25.13 14.98 4.20
C GLN A 66 25.87 14.99 5.56
N ILE A 67 26.77 15.95 5.75
CA ILE A 67 27.54 16.06 7.01
C ILE A 67 26.59 16.42 8.17
N ALA A 68 25.56 17.23 7.92
CA ALA A 68 24.57 17.60 8.93
C ALA A 68 23.68 16.42 9.38
N LYS A 69 23.58 15.38 8.57
CA LYS A 69 22.80 14.15 8.85
C LYS A 69 23.58 13.10 9.66
N GLN A 70 24.88 13.31 9.86
CA GLN A 70 25.71 12.39 10.61
C GLN A 70 25.27 12.32 12.07
N GLY A 71 25.01 11.12 12.57
CA GLY A 71 24.53 10.91 13.93
C GLY A 71 23.01 10.90 14.10
N THR A 72 22.24 11.19 13.04
CA THR A 72 20.78 11.00 13.09
C THR A 72 20.47 9.51 13.28
N PRO A 73 19.66 9.13 14.30
CA PRO A 73 19.32 7.75 14.54
C PRO A 73 18.48 7.17 13.38
N THR A 74 18.72 5.90 13.08
CA THR A 74 17.92 5.08 12.16
C THR A 74 16.96 4.17 12.92
N MET A 75 16.21 3.29 12.23
CA MET A 75 15.17 2.40 12.79
C MET A 75 13.89 3.12 13.25
N GLY A 76 13.62 4.32 12.73
CA GLY A 76 12.35 5.04 12.99
C GLY A 76 11.10 4.29 12.52
N GLY A 77 11.26 3.28 11.67
CA GLY A 77 10.18 2.37 11.27
C GLY A 77 9.45 1.71 12.45
N LEU A 78 10.11 1.54 13.61
CA LEU A 78 9.47 1.04 14.82
C LEU A 78 8.34 1.97 15.31
N ILE A 79 8.47 3.28 15.12
CA ILE A 79 7.43 4.26 15.45
C ILE A 79 6.22 4.03 14.54
N ILE A 80 6.47 3.90 13.23
CA ILE A 80 5.45 3.67 12.22
C ILE A 80 4.70 2.36 12.49
N LEU A 81 5.43 1.26 12.69
CA LEU A 81 4.84 -0.05 12.95
C LEU A 81 3.96 -0.05 14.21
N SER A 82 4.45 0.55 15.31
CA SER A 82 3.68 0.68 16.55
C SER A 82 2.41 1.50 16.34
N ALA A 83 2.50 2.59 15.59
CA ALA A 83 1.40 3.49 15.30
C ALA A 83 0.37 2.89 14.31
N ILE A 84 0.73 1.89 13.51
CA ILE A 84 -0.21 1.12 12.69
C ILE A 84 -0.84 -0.02 13.52
N LEU A 85 -0.02 -0.83 14.16
CA LEU A 85 -0.46 -2.06 14.80
C LEU A 85 -1.38 -1.80 16.01
N ILE A 86 -1.02 -0.87 16.90
CA ILE A 86 -1.78 -0.63 18.13
C ILE A 86 -3.21 -0.13 17.82
N PRO A 87 -3.43 0.92 17.00
CA PRO A 87 -4.79 1.37 16.69
C PRO A 87 -5.59 0.33 15.91
N THR A 88 -4.94 -0.44 15.02
CA THR A 88 -5.61 -1.52 14.29
C THR A 88 -6.13 -2.59 15.25
N LEU A 89 -5.33 -3.03 16.21
CA LEU A 89 -5.74 -4.00 17.24
C LEU A 89 -6.86 -3.46 18.15
N LEU A 90 -6.87 -2.15 18.39
CA LEU A 90 -7.90 -1.52 19.25
C LEU A 90 -9.24 -1.38 18.52
N PHE A 91 -9.25 -0.93 17.26
CA PHE A 91 -10.46 -0.46 16.59
C PHE A 91 -10.98 -1.37 15.47
N ALA A 92 -10.14 -2.22 14.84
CA ALA A 92 -10.58 -3.10 13.76
C ALA A 92 -11.28 -4.37 14.27
N LYS A 93 -12.08 -4.98 13.39
CA LYS A 93 -12.62 -6.33 13.59
C LYS A 93 -11.54 -7.35 13.27
N LEU A 94 -10.98 -7.96 14.32
CA LEU A 94 -9.82 -8.86 14.21
C LEU A 94 -10.13 -10.20 13.56
N GLU A 95 -11.41 -10.58 13.44
CA GLU A 95 -11.85 -11.81 12.74
C GLU A 95 -11.88 -11.65 11.21
N ASN A 96 -11.79 -10.40 10.75
CA ASN A 96 -11.81 -10.11 9.33
C ASN A 96 -10.51 -10.59 8.66
N VAL A 97 -10.64 -11.44 7.63
CA VAL A 97 -9.51 -12.02 6.90
C VAL A 97 -8.56 -10.97 6.33
N TYR A 98 -9.10 -9.86 5.84
CA TYR A 98 -8.29 -8.77 5.28
C TYR A 98 -7.48 -8.06 6.38
N ILE A 99 -8.06 -7.86 7.58
CA ILE A 99 -7.34 -7.26 8.72
C ILE A 99 -6.23 -8.19 9.20
N ILE A 100 -6.50 -9.49 9.33
CA ILE A 100 -5.47 -10.48 9.69
C ILE A 100 -4.33 -10.45 8.67
N LEU A 101 -4.66 -10.42 7.38
CA LEU A 101 -3.68 -10.38 6.29
C LEU A 101 -2.81 -9.12 6.36
N MET A 102 -3.41 -7.95 6.63
CA MET A 102 -2.69 -6.69 6.80
C MET A 102 -1.78 -6.69 8.03
N LEU A 103 -2.25 -7.20 9.18
CA LEU A 103 -1.44 -7.32 10.40
C LEU A 103 -0.25 -8.25 10.19
N VAL A 104 -0.47 -9.43 9.61
CA VAL A 104 0.60 -10.39 9.31
C VAL A 104 1.61 -9.77 8.35
N SER A 105 1.17 -9.10 7.30
CA SER A 105 2.08 -8.46 6.33
C SER A 105 2.89 -7.34 6.97
N THR A 106 2.28 -6.53 7.83
CA THR A 106 2.93 -5.43 8.55
C THR A 106 4.04 -5.97 9.45
N VAL A 107 3.73 -6.98 10.26
CA VAL A 107 4.72 -7.59 11.18
C VAL A 107 5.81 -8.30 10.40
N TRP A 108 5.46 -9.08 9.38
CA TRP A 108 6.42 -9.85 8.59
C TRP A 108 7.46 -8.97 7.89
N LEU A 109 6.99 -7.97 7.14
CA LEU A 109 7.90 -7.06 6.42
C LEU A 109 8.65 -6.13 7.37
N GLY A 110 7.99 -5.68 8.45
CA GLY A 110 8.63 -4.94 9.52
C GLY A 110 9.78 -5.72 10.17
N MET A 111 9.61 -7.03 10.40
CA MET A 111 10.65 -7.90 10.95
C MET A 111 11.85 -8.06 10.00
N ILE A 112 11.59 -8.21 8.69
CA ILE A 112 12.68 -8.30 7.69
C ILE A 112 13.51 -7.03 7.69
N GLY A 113 12.84 -5.87 7.64
CA GLY A 113 13.51 -4.58 7.70
C GLY A 113 14.24 -4.36 9.03
N PHE A 114 13.60 -4.74 10.15
CA PHE A 114 14.24 -4.67 11.46
C PHE A 114 15.51 -5.51 11.56
N LEU A 115 15.52 -6.72 11.02
CA LEU A 115 16.71 -7.58 10.97
C LEU A 115 17.83 -6.93 10.15
N ASP A 116 17.48 -6.29 9.03
CA ASP A 116 18.45 -5.56 8.22
C ASP A 116 19.08 -4.40 8.98
N ASP A 117 18.26 -3.52 9.53
CA ASP A 117 18.68 -2.36 10.32
C ASP A 117 19.47 -2.80 11.56
N TYR A 118 19.06 -3.88 12.24
CA TYR A 118 19.76 -4.43 13.39
C TYR A 118 21.19 -4.90 13.03
N ILE A 119 21.34 -5.59 11.89
CA ILE A 119 22.65 -6.04 11.40
C ILE A 119 23.53 -4.83 11.07
N LYS A 120 23.00 -3.82 10.39
CA LYS A 120 23.72 -2.60 10.04
C LYS A 120 24.21 -1.85 11.25
N VAL A 121 23.36 -1.68 12.27
CA VAL A 121 23.62 -0.83 13.43
C VAL A 121 24.40 -1.58 14.51
N PHE A 122 23.88 -2.71 15.00
CA PHE A 122 24.43 -3.39 16.17
C PHE A 122 25.59 -4.31 15.82
N LYS A 123 25.57 -4.95 14.65
CA LYS A 123 26.69 -5.76 14.16
C LYS A 123 27.71 -4.96 13.35
N LYS A 124 27.46 -3.65 13.15
CA LYS A 124 28.31 -2.73 12.38
C LYS A 124 28.66 -3.24 10.97
N ASN A 125 27.79 -4.09 10.40
CA ASN A 125 27.95 -4.58 9.05
C ASN A 125 27.21 -3.63 8.08
N LYS A 126 27.98 -2.84 7.33
CA LYS A 126 27.45 -1.83 6.41
C LYS A 126 26.54 -2.39 5.30
N ASP A 127 26.71 -3.66 4.95
CA ASP A 127 25.93 -4.29 3.88
C ASP A 127 24.55 -4.78 4.35
N GLY A 128 24.35 -4.89 5.68
CA GLY A 128 23.11 -5.34 6.28
C GLY A 128 22.76 -6.79 5.92
N LEU A 129 21.46 -7.06 5.76
CA LEU A 129 20.96 -8.35 5.31
C LEU A 129 21.18 -8.49 3.79
N GLU A 130 21.81 -9.58 3.35
CA GLU A 130 21.99 -9.82 1.92
C GLU A 130 20.66 -9.74 1.15
N GLY A 131 20.68 -9.06 0.00
CA GLY A 131 19.45 -8.78 -0.78
C GLY A 131 18.61 -10.02 -1.10
N ARG A 132 19.26 -11.20 -1.27
CA ARG A 132 18.54 -12.47 -1.48
C ARG A 132 17.61 -12.84 -0.34
N PHE A 133 17.99 -12.60 0.92
CA PHE A 133 17.12 -12.90 2.07
C PHE A 133 15.94 -11.93 2.17
N LYS A 134 16.15 -10.65 1.80
CA LYS A 134 15.03 -9.70 1.68
C LYS A 134 14.02 -10.17 0.64
N ILE A 135 14.50 -10.60 -0.54
CA ILE A 135 13.63 -11.11 -1.61
C ILE A 135 12.91 -12.39 -1.15
N ILE A 136 13.61 -13.34 -0.52
CA ILE A 136 12.98 -14.57 0.01
C ILE A 136 11.85 -14.21 0.99
N GLY A 137 12.08 -13.25 1.88
CA GLY A 137 11.04 -12.79 2.80
C GLY A 137 9.86 -12.12 2.11
N GLN A 138 10.10 -11.32 1.07
CA GLN A 138 9.04 -10.71 0.25
C GLN A 138 8.26 -11.75 -0.56
N VAL A 139 8.94 -12.76 -1.11
CA VAL A 139 8.31 -13.90 -1.78
C VAL A 139 7.44 -14.69 -0.81
N GLY A 140 7.95 -14.92 0.42
CA GLY A 140 7.21 -15.63 1.47
C GLY A 140 5.89 -14.96 1.82
N ILE A 141 5.90 -13.66 2.08
CA ILE A 141 4.65 -12.93 2.36
C ILE A 141 3.76 -12.83 1.12
N GLY A 142 4.32 -12.62 -0.07
CA GLY A 142 3.56 -12.61 -1.32
C GLY A 142 2.83 -13.94 -1.57
N LEU A 143 3.47 -15.06 -1.23
CA LEU A 143 2.86 -16.41 -1.28
C LEU A 143 1.70 -16.53 -0.29
N ILE A 144 1.90 -16.12 0.98
CA ILE A 144 0.84 -16.13 2.01
C ILE A 144 -0.35 -15.29 1.54
N VAL A 145 -0.11 -14.07 1.06
CA VAL A 145 -1.14 -13.17 0.55
C VAL A 145 -1.88 -13.77 -0.64
N GLY A 146 -1.15 -14.25 -1.65
CA GLY A 146 -1.74 -14.85 -2.86
C GLY A 146 -2.57 -16.09 -2.54
N CYS A 147 -2.06 -17.00 -1.71
CA CYS A 147 -2.79 -18.18 -1.28
C CYS A 147 -4.04 -17.81 -0.47
N THR A 148 -3.94 -16.87 0.48
CA THR A 148 -5.08 -16.44 1.29
C THR A 148 -6.17 -15.83 0.41
N LEU A 149 -5.83 -14.90 -0.48
CA LEU A 149 -6.81 -14.23 -1.33
C LEU A 149 -7.44 -15.17 -2.38
N TYR A 150 -6.76 -16.23 -2.79
CA TYR A 150 -7.29 -17.18 -3.75
C TYR A 150 -8.12 -18.29 -3.09
N PHE A 151 -7.58 -18.94 -2.03
CA PHE A 151 -8.18 -20.14 -1.47
C PHE A 151 -9.17 -19.89 -0.33
N ASN A 152 -9.07 -18.76 0.38
CA ASN A 152 -9.95 -18.47 1.52
C ASN A 152 -11.40 -18.29 1.05
N LYS A 153 -12.33 -18.94 1.74
CA LYS A 153 -13.77 -18.92 1.41
C LYS A 153 -14.42 -17.55 1.69
N ASN A 154 -13.87 -16.78 2.63
CA ASN A 154 -14.40 -15.48 3.02
C ASN A 154 -13.95 -14.34 2.10
N VAL A 155 -13.05 -14.63 1.14
CA VAL A 155 -12.62 -13.68 0.12
C VAL A 155 -13.51 -13.84 -1.11
N VAL A 156 -14.55 -13.03 -1.17
CA VAL A 156 -15.55 -13.03 -2.25
C VAL A 156 -15.74 -11.62 -2.80
N VAL A 157 -16.20 -11.55 -4.02
CA VAL A 157 -16.66 -10.32 -4.69
C VAL A 157 -18.13 -10.49 -4.99
N LYS A 158 -18.93 -9.44 -4.86
CA LYS A 158 -20.32 -9.48 -5.31
C LYS A 158 -20.40 -8.89 -6.71
N GLU A 159 -20.92 -9.69 -7.63
CA GLU A 159 -21.17 -9.29 -9.02
C GLU A 159 -22.66 -9.06 -9.24
N LYS A 160 -22.99 -8.15 -10.18
CA LYS A 160 -24.37 -7.87 -10.57
C LYS A 160 -24.83 -8.96 -11.53
N VAL A 161 -25.84 -9.71 -11.15
CA VAL A 161 -26.54 -10.67 -12.03
C VAL A 161 -27.85 -10.05 -12.48
N PHE A 162 -27.95 -9.74 -13.78
CA PHE A 162 -29.16 -9.20 -14.37
C PHE A 162 -30.16 -10.34 -14.59
N ASP A 163 -31.37 -10.17 -14.09
CA ASP A 163 -32.44 -11.12 -14.32
C ASP A 163 -33.01 -10.92 -15.73
N LYS A 164 -32.72 -11.84 -16.65
CA LYS A 164 -33.16 -11.80 -18.04
C LYS A 164 -34.69 -11.84 -18.17
N ASN A 165 -35.40 -12.40 -17.19
CA ASN A 165 -36.87 -12.50 -17.23
C ASN A 165 -37.56 -11.20 -16.76
N ALA A 166 -36.90 -10.41 -15.90
CA ALA A 166 -37.41 -9.13 -15.46
C ALA A 166 -37.37 -8.05 -16.57
N THR A 167 -36.46 -8.19 -17.52
CA THR A 167 -36.32 -7.25 -18.65
C THR A 167 -37.55 -7.30 -19.58
N VAL A 168 -38.09 -8.49 -19.79
CA VAL A 168 -39.26 -8.67 -20.69
C VAL A 168 -40.59 -8.16 -20.06
N GLN A 169 -40.72 -8.30 -18.73
CA GLN A 169 -41.91 -7.80 -18.01
C GLN A 169 -41.92 -6.27 -17.88
N ASN A 170 -40.77 -5.62 -17.76
CA ASN A 170 -40.64 -4.17 -17.63
C ASN A 170 -40.79 -3.41 -18.95
N GLU A 171 -40.54 -4.02 -20.10
CA GLU A 171 -40.87 -3.42 -21.41
C GLU A 171 -42.39 -3.31 -21.64
N ILE A 172 -43.16 -4.19 -21.01
CA ILE A 172 -44.64 -4.18 -21.09
C ILE A 172 -45.24 -3.16 -20.11
N ALA A 173 -44.54 -2.83 -19.00
CA ALA A 173 -45.03 -1.93 -17.94
C ALA A 173 -44.61 -0.45 -18.11
N LYS A 174 -43.97 -0.04 -19.22
CA LYS A 174 -43.54 1.34 -19.48
C LYS A 174 -44.71 2.27 -19.80
N GLY A 175 -45.59 2.48 -18.83
CA GLY A 175 -46.75 3.40 -18.95
C GLY A 175 -46.99 4.30 -17.75
N GLN A 176 -46.23 4.22 -16.67
CA GLN A 176 -46.43 5.08 -15.51
C GLN A 176 -45.09 5.55 -14.90
N ASN A 177 -45.06 6.87 -14.72
CA ASN A 177 -43.97 7.63 -14.07
C ASN A 177 -43.65 7.07 -12.66
N ASP A 178 -42.44 6.57 -12.47
CA ASP A 178 -41.86 6.55 -11.14
C ASP A 178 -40.33 6.61 -11.24
N LEU A 179 -39.77 7.61 -10.55
CA LEU A 179 -38.33 7.91 -10.41
C LEU A 179 -37.59 6.92 -9.51
N ASP A 180 -38.15 5.75 -9.26
CA ASP A 180 -37.48 4.67 -8.58
C ASP A 180 -36.75 3.81 -9.61
N HIS A 181 -35.41 3.86 -9.59
CA HIS A 181 -34.55 2.96 -10.36
C HIS A 181 -34.83 1.51 -9.92
N ASN A 182 -35.79 0.86 -10.53
CA ASN A 182 -36.05 -0.55 -10.39
C ASN A 182 -34.79 -1.30 -10.86
N LYS A 183 -33.95 -1.66 -9.90
CA LYS A 183 -32.66 -2.32 -10.14
C LYS A 183 -32.95 -3.78 -10.54
N ASN A 184 -33.02 -4.06 -11.84
CA ASN A 184 -33.22 -5.39 -12.41
C ASN A 184 -32.00 -6.29 -12.25
N TYR A 185 -31.26 -6.18 -11.17
CA TYR A 185 -30.12 -7.04 -10.85
C TYR A 185 -30.07 -7.38 -9.36
N THR A 186 -29.53 -8.55 -9.06
CA THR A 186 -29.20 -9.00 -7.71
C THR A 186 -27.70 -9.12 -7.56
N TRP A 187 -27.20 -8.85 -6.34
CA TRP A 187 -25.81 -9.08 -6.01
C TRP A 187 -25.59 -10.55 -5.65
N GLN A 188 -24.78 -11.25 -6.42
CA GLN A 188 -24.41 -12.63 -6.15
C GLN A 188 -22.94 -12.71 -5.71
N GLU A 189 -22.68 -13.45 -4.65
CA GLU A 189 -21.31 -13.71 -4.18
C GLU A 189 -20.61 -14.69 -5.11
N THR A 190 -19.47 -14.28 -5.65
CA THR A 190 -18.65 -15.08 -6.54
C THR A 190 -17.19 -15.04 -6.11
N LYS A 191 -16.48 -16.14 -6.33
CA LYS A 191 -15.01 -16.14 -6.28
C LYS A 191 -14.50 -15.64 -7.62
N SER A 192 -14.14 -14.36 -7.67
CA SER A 192 -13.70 -13.72 -8.90
C SER A 192 -12.21 -13.45 -8.86
N LEU A 193 -11.53 -13.68 -9.99
CA LEU A 193 -10.15 -13.27 -10.26
C LEU A 193 -10.09 -11.96 -11.04
N LYS A 194 -11.17 -11.22 -11.05
CA LYS A 194 -11.22 -9.91 -11.68
C LYS A 194 -10.52 -8.88 -10.81
N THR A 195 -9.89 -7.94 -11.45
CA THR A 195 -9.29 -6.75 -10.85
C THR A 195 -9.64 -5.52 -11.67
N THR A 196 -9.53 -4.34 -11.06
CA THR A 196 -9.78 -3.08 -11.75
C THR A 196 -8.58 -2.70 -12.61
N ILE A 197 -8.83 -2.41 -13.88
CA ILE A 197 -7.83 -1.89 -14.82
C ILE A 197 -8.28 -0.52 -15.34
N PRO A 198 -7.39 0.50 -15.37
CA PRO A 198 -7.74 1.82 -15.86
C PRO A 198 -7.89 1.84 -17.38
N PHE A 199 -8.71 2.79 -17.89
CA PHE A 199 -8.86 3.12 -19.33
C PHE A 199 -9.44 2.02 -20.22
N ILE A 200 -9.97 0.94 -19.68
CA ILE A 200 -10.64 -0.11 -20.45
C ILE A 200 -12.14 -0.11 -20.12
N LYS A 201 -12.96 -0.41 -21.14
CA LYS A 201 -14.40 -0.57 -20.98
C LYS A 201 -14.71 -1.58 -19.86
N ASP A 202 -15.69 -1.23 -19.01
CA ASP A 202 -16.10 -1.99 -17.83
C ASP A 202 -15.06 -2.01 -16.68
N ASN A 203 -13.87 -1.42 -16.85
CA ASN A 203 -12.79 -1.32 -15.84
C ASN A 203 -12.41 -2.65 -15.20
N GLU A 204 -12.68 -3.79 -15.83
CA GLU A 204 -12.40 -5.11 -15.30
C GLU A 204 -11.38 -5.88 -16.15
N PHE A 205 -10.43 -6.49 -15.47
CA PHE A 205 -9.49 -7.45 -16.05
C PHE A 205 -9.56 -8.76 -15.29
N ASN A 206 -9.74 -9.88 -16.01
CA ASN A 206 -9.78 -11.20 -15.40
C ASN A 206 -8.46 -11.94 -15.66
N TYR A 207 -7.77 -12.35 -14.62
CA TYR A 207 -6.51 -13.08 -14.74
C TYR A 207 -6.65 -14.38 -15.52
N SER A 208 -7.84 -15.01 -15.53
CA SER A 208 -8.08 -16.20 -16.36
C SER A 208 -7.96 -15.92 -17.87
N TRP A 209 -8.09 -14.66 -18.31
CA TRP A 209 -7.89 -14.31 -19.73
C TRP A 209 -6.46 -14.52 -20.20
N LEU A 210 -5.49 -14.48 -19.30
CA LEU A 210 -4.10 -14.81 -19.63
C LEU A 210 -3.94 -16.28 -20.03
N LEU A 211 -4.92 -17.16 -19.69
CA LEU A 211 -4.92 -18.55 -20.10
C LEU A 211 -5.46 -18.77 -21.52
N LYS A 212 -5.99 -17.74 -22.19
CA LYS A 212 -6.51 -17.82 -23.56
C LYS A 212 -5.46 -18.29 -24.57
N PHE A 213 -4.16 -18.06 -24.27
CA PHE A 213 -3.09 -18.56 -25.13
C PHE A 213 -3.03 -20.11 -25.20
N LEU A 214 -3.70 -20.82 -24.26
CA LEU A 214 -3.81 -22.27 -24.26
C LEU A 214 -4.87 -22.83 -25.22
N GLY A 215 -5.60 -21.94 -25.94
CA GLY A 215 -6.59 -22.33 -26.95
C GLY A 215 -8.05 -22.16 -26.48
N GLU A 216 -9.01 -22.62 -27.28
CA GLU A 216 -10.44 -22.42 -27.05
C GLU A 216 -10.98 -23.06 -25.76
N GLY A 217 -10.33 -24.13 -25.28
CA GLY A 217 -10.67 -24.80 -24.02
C GLY A 217 -10.16 -24.13 -22.74
N TYR A 218 -9.72 -22.84 -22.79
CA TYR A 218 -9.11 -22.17 -21.63
C TYR A 218 -10.01 -22.12 -20.38
N SER A 219 -11.32 -22.23 -20.52
CA SER A 219 -12.28 -22.27 -19.40
C SER A 219 -12.08 -23.50 -18.50
N GLU A 220 -11.62 -24.61 -19.05
CA GLU A 220 -11.29 -25.82 -18.29
C GLU A 220 -10.05 -25.59 -17.40
N TYR A 221 -9.13 -24.73 -17.86
CA TYR A 221 -7.92 -24.39 -17.15
C TYR A 221 -8.10 -23.25 -16.14
N ALA A 222 -9.28 -22.62 -16.09
CA ALA A 222 -9.56 -21.51 -15.15
C ALA A 222 -9.32 -21.92 -13.68
N LYS A 223 -9.49 -23.19 -13.32
CA LYS A 223 -9.17 -23.74 -12.00
C LYS A 223 -7.68 -23.64 -11.63
N TYR A 224 -6.81 -23.51 -12.61
CA TYR A 224 -5.36 -23.34 -12.41
C TYR A 224 -4.90 -21.88 -12.49
N ALA A 225 -5.81 -20.91 -12.57
CA ALA A 225 -5.46 -19.50 -12.65
C ALA A 225 -4.67 -18.99 -11.44
N TRP A 226 -4.68 -19.70 -10.31
CA TRP A 226 -3.82 -19.43 -9.15
C TRP A 226 -2.32 -19.50 -9.49
N LEU A 227 -1.93 -20.36 -10.46
CA LEU A 227 -0.55 -20.45 -10.93
C LEU A 227 -0.05 -19.17 -11.61
N LEU A 228 -0.94 -18.31 -12.09
CA LEU A 228 -0.62 -16.98 -12.62
C LEU A 228 -0.83 -15.91 -11.56
N PHE A 229 -1.92 -15.98 -10.79
CA PHE A 229 -2.26 -14.98 -9.81
C PHE A 229 -1.22 -14.86 -8.69
N ILE A 230 -0.79 -15.99 -8.11
CA ILE A 230 0.16 -15.96 -6.99
C ILE A 230 1.53 -15.38 -7.40
N PRO A 231 2.17 -15.76 -8.51
CA PRO A 231 3.40 -15.10 -8.98
C PRO A 231 3.24 -13.60 -9.24
N ILE A 232 2.09 -13.16 -9.76
CA ILE A 232 1.81 -11.73 -9.96
C ILE A 232 1.73 -11.01 -8.62
N VAL A 233 1.05 -11.58 -7.63
CA VAL A 233 1.00 -11.04 -6.27
C VAL A 233 2.40 -10.91 -5.68
N ILE A 234 3.23 -11.95 -5.79
CA ILE A 234 4.63 -11.95 -5.32
C ILE A 234 5.42 -10.82 -6.01
N LEU A 235 5.28 -10.70 -7.33
CA LEU A 235 5.95 -9.65 -8.10
C LEU A 235 5.56 -8.25 -7.62
N ILE A 236 4.25 -7.99 -7.43
CA ILE A 236 3.74 -6.70 -6.98
C ILE A 236 4.24 -6.36 -5.58
N VAL A 237 4.15 -7.31 -4.63
CA VAL A 237 4.63 -7.10 -3.25
C VAL A 237 6.12 -6.81 -3.24
N THR A 238 6.90 -7.57 -3.99
CA THR A 238 8.35 -7.37 -4.09
C THR A 238 8.69 -6.03 -4.74
N ALA A 239 8.04 -5.67 -5.85
CA ALA A 239 8.31 -4.45 -6.59
C ALA A 239 7.98 -3.19 -5.77
N VAL A 240 6.82 -3.15 -5.13
CA VAL A 240 6.39 -1.97 -4.37
C VAL A 240 7.15 -1.83 -3.05
N SER A 241 7.44 -2.94 -2.36
CA SER A 241 8.25 -2.96 -1.14
C SER A 241 9.66 -2.42 -1.41
N ASN A 242 10.33 -2.90 -2.45
CA ASN A 242 11.64 -2.38 -2.84
C ASN A 242 11.56 -0.95 -3.40
N GLY A 243 10.45 -0.58 -4.07
CA GLY A 243 10.21 0.77 -4.57
C GLY A 243 10.14 1.81 -3.47
N ALA A 244 9.42 1.52 -2.41
CA ALA A 244 9.37 2.37 -1.23
C ALA A 244 10.75 2.46 -0.55
N ASN A 245 11.47 1.35 -0.45
CA ASN A 245 12.80 1.31 0.15
C ASN A 245 13.83 2.14 -0.65
N ILE A 246 13.84 2.06 -1.98
CA ILE A 246 14.71 2.89 -2.84
C ILE A 246 14.33 4.38 -2.75
N THR A 247 13.05 4.68 -2.53
CA THR A 247 12.56 6.06 -2.41
C THR A 247 12.93 6.69 -1.07
N ASP A 248 13.28 5.91 -0.05
CA ASP A 248 13.69 6.39 1.29
C ASP A 248 15.13 6.94 1.31
N GLY A 249 15.44 7.85 0.41
CA GLY A 249 16.75 8.49 0.30
C GLY A 249 16.79 9.96 0.70
N LEU A 250 15.64 10.61 0.89
CA LEU A 250 15.49 11.99 1.34
C LEU A 250 14.49 12.10 2.50
N ASP A 251 14.75 13.06 3.39
CA ASP A 251 13.94 13.28 4.60
C ASP A 251 12.47 13.52 4.26
N GLY A 252 11.59 12.62 4.70
CA GLY A 252 10.14 12.68 4.48
C GLY A 252 9.65 12.22 3.10
N LEU A 253 10.52 11.90 2.15
CA LEU A 253 10.09 11.57 0.78
C LEU A 253 9.23 10.31 0.75
N ALA A 254 9.74 9.19 1.22
CA ALA A 254 9.02 7.91 1.22
C ALA A 254 7.78 7.95 2.13
N THR A 255 7.91 8.57 3.30
CA THR A 255 6.80 8.69 4.28
C THR A 255 5.64 9.49 3.71
N GLY A 256 5.92 10.68 3.18
CA GLY A 256 4.85 11.56 2.65
C GLY A 256 4.20 10.99 1.39
N THR A 257 5.01 10.39 0.50
CA THR A 257 4.47 9.69 -0.68
C THR A 257 3.58 8.52 -0.24
N SER A 258 4.00 7.73 0.76
CA SER A 258 3.19 6.63 1.32
C SER A 258 1.89 7.13 1.94
N ALA A 259 1.89 8.28 2.62
CA ALA A 259 0.67 8.87 3.18
C ALA A 259 -0.35 9.23 2.08
N ILE A 260 0.11 9.84 0.98
CA ILE A 260 -0.73 10.19 -0.18
C ILE A 260 -1.33 8.94 -0.81
N ILE A 261 -0.50 7.91 -1.05
CA ILE A 261 -0.93 6.62 -1.60
C ILE A 261 -1.94 5.96 -0.66
N GLY A 262 -1.64 5.91 0.65
CA GLY A 262 -2.51 5.31 1.66
C GLY A 262 -3.88 5.99 1.75
N ALA A 263 -3.92 7.33 1.71
CA ALA A 263 -5.18 8.08 1.70
C ALA A 263 -6.03 7.72 0.46
N THR A 264 -5.42 7.61 -0.71
CA THR A 264 -6.10 7.23 -1.96
C THR A 264 -6.64 5.79 -1.89
N LEU A 265 -5.83 4.85 -1.39
CA LEU A 265 -6.27 3.47 -1.17
C LEU A 265 -7.40 3.38 -0.14
N GLY A 266 -7.41 4.25 0.86
CA GLY A 266 -8.49 4.38 1.85
C GLY A 266 -9.81 4.77 1.19
N ILE A 267 -9.79 5.74 0.27
CA ILE A 267 -10.96 6.11 -0.54
C ILE A 267 -11.45 4.89 -1.33
N PHE A 268 -10.54 4.17 -1.99
CA PHE A 268 -10.91 2.99 -2.79
C PHE A 268 -11.52 1.87 -1.94
N ALA A 269 -10.98 1.62 -0.75
CA ALA A 269 -11.53 0.63 0.18
C ALA A 269 -12.94 1.03 0.64
N TYR A 270 -13.14 2.31 0.95
CA TYR A 270 -14.44 2.82 1.38
C TYR A 270 -15.50 2.67 0.28
N VAL A 271 -15.19 3.09 -0.96
CA VAL A 271 -16.16 3.01 -2.08
C VAL A 271 -16.39 1.56 -2.52
N SER A 272 -15.38 0.69 -2.51
CA SER A 272 -15.54 -0.73 -2.85
C SER A 272 -16.24 -1.53 -1.76
N GLY A 273 -16.21 -1.06 -0.51
CA GLY A 273 -16.89 -1.67 0.64
C GLY A 273 -18.33 -1.21 0.85
N ASN A 274 -18.85 -0.32 0.00
CA ASN A 274 -20.19 0.23 0.10
C ASN A 274 -20.98 -0.03 -1.19
N THR A 275 -22.14 -0.66 -1.08
CA THR A 275 -22.97 -1.04 -2.23
C THR A 275 -23.44 0.16 -3.05
N PHE A 276 -23.81 1.27 -2.39
CA PHE A 276 -24.26 2.48 -3.07
C PHE A 276 -23.16 3.09 -3.95
N PHE A 277 -21.94 3.27 -3.39
CA PHE A 277 -20.83 3.83 -4.15
C PHE A 277 -20.29 2.87 -5.19
N ALA A 278 -20.26 1.57 -4.90
CA ALA A 278 -19.85 0.56 -5.86
C ALA A 278 -20.79 0.53 -7.08
N ASP A 279 -22.09 0.68 -6.84
CA ASP A 279 -23.09 0.78 -7.90
C ASP A 279 -22.94 2.07 -8.73
N TYR A 280 -22.85 3.22 -8.07
CA TYR A 280 -22.68 4.53 -8.71
C TYR A 280 -21.42 4.62 -9.57
N LEU A 281 -20.29 4.09 -9.08
CA LEU A 281 -19.01 4.10 -9.78
C LEU A 281 -18.85 2.92 -10.76
N ASN A 282 -19.79 1.97 -10.76
CA ASN A 282 -19.72 0.72 -11.52
C ASN A 282 -18.38 -0.04 -11.29
N ILE A 283 -18.04 -0.21 -10.02
CA ILE A 283 -16.87 -0.97 -9.58
C ILE A 283 -17.31 -2.22 -8.80
N MET A 284 -16.42 -3.17 -8.65
CA MET A 284 -16.67 -4.37 -7.86
C MET A 284 -16.99 -4.02 -6.40
N TYR A 285 -18.10 -4.57 -5.88
CA TYR A 285 -18.40 -4.54 -4.46
C TYR A 285 -17.69 -5.68 -3.77
N ILE A 286 -16.83 -5.33 -2.79
CA ILE A 286 -16.04 -6.30 -2.02
C ILE A 286 -16.57 -6.33 -0.59
N PRO A 287 -17.33 -7.36 -0.20
CA PRO A 287 -17.84 -7.50 1.16
C PRO A 287 -16.69 -7.47 2.17
N ASN A 288 -16.95 -6.87 3.33
CA ASN A 288 -15.98 -6.78 4.43
C ASN A 288 -14.72 -5.93 4.16
N SER A 289 -14.51 -5.39 2.94
CA SER A 289 -13.38 -4.48 2.67
C SER A 289 -13.49 -3.14 3.42
N GLY A 290 -14.69 -2.78 3.89
CA GLY A 290 -14.90 -1.59 4.71
C GLY A 290 -14.03 -1.57 5.99
N GLU A 291 -13.72 -2.72 6.58
CA GLU A 291 -12.83 -2.80 7.74
C GLU A 291 -11.39 -2.35 7.40
N LEU A 292 -10.96 -2.51 6.16
CA LEU A 292 -9.66 -2.01 5.69
C LEU A 292 -9.54 -0.49 5.82
N VAL A 293 -10.66 0.26 5.85
CA VAL A 293 -10.63 1.71 6.07
C VAL A 293 -10.09 2.04 7.47
N VAL A 294 -10.38 1.22 8.49
CA VAL A 294 -9.84 1.40 9.84
C VAL A 294 -8.32 1.19 9.84
N PHE A 295 -7.83 0.15 9.17
CA PHE A 295 -6.40 -0.13 9.04
C PHE A 295 -5.67 0.98 8.30
N ILE A 296 -6.18 1.39 7.13
CA ILE A 296 -5.50 2.40 6.31
C ILE A 296 -5.53 3.79 6.97
N SER A 297 -6.54 4.09 7.78
CA SER A 297 -6.58 5.31 8.58
C SER A 297 -5.47 5.31 9.63
N ALA A 298 -5.21 4.18 10.30
CA ALA A 298 -4.06 4.03 11.18
C ALA A 298 -2.74 4.18 10.43
N PHE A 299 -2.64 3.60 9.22
CA PHE A 299 -1.46 3.74 8.35
C PHE A 299 -1.18 5.21 7.97
N VAL A 300 -2.20 5.93 7.52
CA VAL A 300 -2.08 7.37 7.17
C VAL A 300 -1.69 8.18 8.40
N GLY A 301 -2.35 7.92 9.54
CA GLY A 301 -2.03 8.56 10.81
C GLY A 301 -0.58 8.31 11.25
N ALA A 302 -0.07 7.08 11.07
CA ALA A 302 1.31 6.72 11.37
C ALA A 302 2.30 7.46 10.46
N CYS A 303 2.04 7.51 9.16
CA CYS A 303 2.88 8.23 8.20
C CYS A 303 2.91 9.74 8.51
N VAL A 304 1.75 10.37 8.69
CA VAL A 304 1.66 11.80 9.00
C VAL A 304 2.31 12.11 10.36
N GLY A 305 2.06 11.29 11.38
CA GLY A 305 2.67 11.45 12.69
C GLY A 305 4.19 11.25 12.68
N PHE A 306 4.70 10.33 11.87
CA PHE A 306 6.13 10.12 11.71
C PHE A 306 6.81 11.28 10.97
N LEU A 307 6.14 11.93 10.01
CA LEU A 307 6.64 13.12 9.33
C LEU A 307 7.01 14.26 10.28
N TRP A 308 6.39 14.32 11.46
CA TRP A 308 6.76 15.30 12.49
C TRP A 308 8.25 15.24 12.86
N TYR A 309 8.83 14.04 12.84
CA TYR A 309 10.23 13.81 13.17
C TYR A 309 11.10 13.56 11.93
N ASN A 310 10.53 13.09 10.84
CA ASN A 310 11.25 12.68 9.64
C ASN A 310 11.30 13.75 8.54
N SER A 311 10.51 14.84 8.63
CA SER A 311 10.63 15.95 7.68
C SER A 311 11.96 16.70 7.86
N TYR A 312 12.44 17.30 6.76
CA TYR A 312 13.75 17.97 6.72
C TYR A 312 13.84 19.15 7.71
N PRO A 313 14.89 19.26 8.53
CA PRO A 313 15.95 18.27 8.77
C PRO A 313 15.47 17.15 9.70
N ALA A 314 15.65 15.89 9.28
CA ALA A 314 15.13 14.75 9.99
C ALA A 314 15.82 14.50 11.34
N GLN A 315 15.01 14.24 12.37
CA GLN A 315 15.46 13.84 13.71
C GLN A 315 15.65 12.32 13.83
N VAL A 316 15.07 11.57 12.89
CA VAL A 316 15.18 10.11 12.81
C VAL A 316 14.96 9.66 11.37
N PHE A 317 15.75 8.70 10.91
CA PHE A 317 15.54 8.03 9.64
C PHE A 317 14.65 6.81 9.81
N MET A 318 13.83 6.55 8.79
CA MET A 318 12.87 5.45 8.81
C MET A 318 13.59 4.10 8.85
N GLY A 319 14.62 3.92 8.03
CA GLY A 319 15.33 2.68 7.83
C GLY A 319 14.54 1.64 7.05
N ASP A 320 15.18 0.48 6.82
CA ASP A 320 14.55 -0.63 6.11
C ASP A 320 13.35 -1.21 6.88
N THR A 321 13.34 -1.08 8.22
CA THR A 321 12.21 -1.44 9.10
C THR A 321 10.91 -0.78 8.67
N GLY A 322 10.95 0.50 8.33
CA GLY A 322 9.76 1.25 7.92
C GLY A 322 9.51 1.16 6.43
N SER A 323 10.53 1.40 5.60
CA SER A 323 10.36 1.54 4.16
C SER A 323 9.90 0.26 3.47
N LEU A 324 10.47 -0.91 3.83
CA LEU A 324 10.01 -2.21 3.30
C LEU A 324 8.57 -2.53 3.75
N ALA A 325 8.23 -2.21 5.00
CA ALA A 325 6.90 -2.42 5.53
C ALA A 325 5.87 -1.52 4.84
N LEU A 326 6.13 -0.21 4.70
CA LEU A 326 5.20 0.72 4.04
C LEU A 326 4.89 0.29 2.61
N GLY A 327 5.93 -0.01 1.82
CA GLY A 327 5.73 -0.45 0.43
C GLY A 327 4.96 -1.76 0.33
N GLY A 328 5.29 -2.74 1.19
CA GLY A 328 4.58 -4.01 1.21
C GLY A 328 3.14 -3.91 1.68
N ILE A 329 2.86 -3.09 2.70
CA ILE A 329 1.49 -2.77 3.16
C ILE A 329 0.67 -2.19 2.00
N ILE A 330 1.21 -1.21 1.27
CA ILE A 330 0.56 -0.60 0.10
C ILE A 330 0.23 -1.66 -0.95
N ALA A 331 1.17 -2.55 -1.27
CA ALA A 331 0.98 -3.61 -2.24
C ALA A 331 -0.14 -4.57 -1.82
N VAL A 332 -0.04 -5.12 -0.61
CA VAL A 332 -1.01 -6.09 -0.07
C VAL A 332 -2.40 -5.46 0.02
N PHE A 333 -2.47 -4.21 0.45
CA PHE A 333 -3.74 -3.47 0.53
C PHE A 333 -4.39 -3.30 -0.84
N ALA A 334 -3.63 -2.85 -1.84
CA ALA A 334 -4.15 -2.67 -3.20
C ALA A 334 -4.66 -3.99 -3.80
N ILE A 335 -3.94 -5.10 -3.57
CA ILE A 335 -4.36 -6.44 -4.02
C ILE A 335 -5.63 -6.88 -3.28
N ALA A 336 -5.73 -6.64 -1.97
CA ALA A 336 -6.90 -6.99 -1.17
C ALA A 336 -8.19 -6.31 -1.64
N ILE A 337 -8.09 -5.06 -2.11
CA ILE A 337 -9.22 -4.31 -2.67
C ILE A 337 -9.34 -4.41 -4.20
N ARG A 338 -8.61 -5.33 -4.83
CA ARG A 338 -8.64 -5.55 -6.30
C ARG A 338 -8.33 -4.29 -7.11
N LYS A 339 -7.31 -3.53 -6.71
CA LYS A 339 -6.84 -2.30 -7.35
C LYS A 339 -5.35 -2.35 -7.69
N GLU A 340 -4.77 -3.54 -7.74
CA GLU A 340 -3.34 -3.74 -7.96
C GLU A 340 -2.86 -3.24 -9.32
N LEU A 341 -3.69 -3.27 -10.37
CA LEU A 341 -3.32 -2.73 -11.69
C LEU A 341 -3.34 -1.19 -11.75
N LEU A 342 -3.83 -0.52 -10.70
CA LEU A 342 -3.68 0.93 -10.54
C LEU A 342 -2.35 1.33 -9.88
N ILE A 343 -1.63 0.39 -9.27
CA ILE A 343 -0.34 0.64 -8.60
C ILE A 343 0.67 1.36 -9.49
N PRO A 344 0.88 1.01 -10.78
CA PRO A 344 1.84 1.71 -11.62
C PRO A 344 1.59 3.22 -11.74
N ILE A 345 0.34 3.64 -11.66
CA ILE A 345 -0.04 5.06 -11.68
C ILE A 345 0.08 5.63 -10.27
N LEU A 346 -0.62 5.04 -9.29
CA LEU A 346 -0.69 5.54 -7.93
C LEU A 346 0.69 5.57 -7.23
N CYS A 347 1.48 4.52 -7.41
CA CYS A 347 2.85 4.43 -6.90
C CYS A 347 3.89 4.88 -7.94
N GLY A 348 3.52 5.76 -8.88
CA GLY A 348 4.37 6.19 -9.98
C GLY A 348 5.70 6.78 -9.53
N ILE A 349 5.76 7.41 -8.35
CA ILE A 349 7.01 7.89 -7.74
C ILE A 349 7.93 6.71 -7.42
N PHE A 350 7.44 5.67 -6.72
CA PHE A 350 8.22 4.47 -6.41
C PHE A 350 8.68 3.76 -7.69
N LEU A 351 7.79 3.73 -8.70
CA LEU A 351 8.10 3.14 -10.01
C LEU A 351 9.23 3.89 -10.72
N VAL A 352 9.17 5.22 -10.79
CA VAL A 352 10.17 6.04 -11.48
C VAL A 352 11.52 5.99 -10.75
N GLU A 353 11.53 6.01 -9.42
CA GLU A 353 12.74 5.85 -8.63
C GLU A 353 13.42 4.49 -8.92
N ASN A 354 12.67 3.39 -8.88
CA ASN A 354 13.17 2.07 -9.25
C ASN A 354 13.69 2.00 -10.68
N LEU A 355 12.90 2.48 -11.65
CA LEU A 355 13.27 2.48 -13.06
C LEU A 355 14.54 3.28 -13.30
N SER A 356 14.73 4.41 -12.63
CA SER A 356 15.94 5.22 -12.75
C SER A 356 17.19 4.44 -12.37
N VAL A 357 17.12 3.62 -11.31
CA VAL A 357 18.22 2.74 -10.89
C VAL A 357 18.44 1.62 -11.91
N MET A 358 17.38 0.94 -12.35
CA MET A 358 17.47 -0.15 -13.31
C MET A 358 18.09 0.32 -14.65
N ILE A 359 17.61 1.46 -15.16
CA ILE A 359 18.12 2.07 -16.39
C ILE A 359 19.58 2.47 -16.23
N GLN A 360 19.92 3.13 -15.13
CA GLN A 360 21.30 3.56 -14.86
C GLN A 360 22.26 2.37 -14.80
N VAL A 361 21.92 1.33 -14.03
CA VAL A 361 22.78 0.14 -13.88
C VAL A 361 22.86 -0.64 -15.18
N GLY A 362 21.75 -0.82 -15.88
CA GLY A 362 21.70 -1.51 -17.16
C GLY A 362 22.56 -0.82 -18.22
N TYR A 363 22.39 0.50 -18.38
CA TYR A 363 23.16 1.29 -19.34
C TYR A 363 24.66 1.33 -18.99
N PHE A 364 25.00 1.48 -17.70
CA PHE A 364 26.40 1.46 -17.24
C PHE A 364 27.08 0.13 -17.58
N LYS A 365 26.41 -1.00 -17.30
CA LYS A 365 26.96 -2.33 -17.64
C LYS A 365 27.08 -2.53 -19.16
N TYR A 366 26.06 -2.12 -19.92
CA TYR A 366 26.07 -2.22 -21.38
C TYR A 366 27.23 -1.42 -21.99
N THR A 367 27.38 -0.14 -21.61
CA THR A 367 28.44 0.73 -22.13
C THR A 367 29.82 0.26 -21.72
N LYS A 368 29.99 -0.23 -20.46
CA LYS A 368 31.24 -0.81 -20.00
C LYS A 368 31.64 -2.02 -20.84
N LYS A 369 30.67 -2.89 -21.20
CA LYS A 369 30.94 -4.05 -22.05
C LYS A 369 31.29 -3.65 -23.48
N LYS A 370 30.63 -2.60 -24.03
CA LYS A 370 30.77 -2.20 -25.44
C LYS A 370 31.97 -1.26 -25.69
N PHE A 371 32.26 -0.35 -24.75
CA PHE A 371 33.25 0.72 -24.93
C PHE A 371 34.41 0.65 -23.93
N GLY A 372 34.46 -0.35 -23.06
CA GLY A 372 35.46 -0.45 -21.99
C GLY A 372 35.18 0.45 -20.78
N GLU A 373 34.42 1.51 -20.95
CA GLU A 373 34.09 2.48 -19.91
C GLU A 373 32.57 2.55 -19.66
N GLY A 374 32.18 2.58 -18.37
CA GLY A 374 30.79 2.71 -17.98
C GLY A 374 30.32 4.16 -18.08
N ARG A 375 29.30 4.42 -18.87
CA ARG A 375 28.67 5.75 -19.00
C ARG A 375 27.40 5.84 -18.20
N ARG A 376 27.07 7.03 -17.70
CA ARG A 376 25.88 7.31 -16.90
C ARG A 376 24.85 8.09 -17.72
N ILE A 377 23.55 7.76 -17.56
CA ILE A 377 22.42 8.53 -18.10
C ILE A 377 22.09 9.67 -17.13
N PHE A 378 21.89 9.32 -15.86
CA PHE A 378 21.64 10.28 -14.80
C PHE A 378 22.95 10.66 -14.10
N LYS A 379 23.08 11.88 -13.60
CA LYS A 379 24.25 12.27 -12.76
C LYS A 379 24.43 11.32 -11.59
N MET A 380 23.30 10.89 -10.99
CA MET A 380 23.24 9.89 -9.94
C MET A 380 21.86 9.19 -9.99
N ALA A 381 21.75 7.95 -9.54
CA ALA A 381 20.49 7.24 -9.33
C ALA A 381 20.44 6.79 -7.86
N PRO A 382 19.26 6.77 -7.25
CA PRO A 382 17.90 7.05 -7.77
C PRO A 382 17.68 8.51 -8.20
N LEU A 383 16.51 8.80 -8.81
CA LEU A 383 16.22 10.08 -9.46
C LEU A 383 16.28 11.29 -8.50
N HIS A 384 15.86 11.13 -7.24
CA HIS A 384 15.97 12.20 -6.23
C HIS A 384 17.42 12.66 -6.03
N HIS A 385 18.40 11.77 -6.05
CA HIS A 385 19.83 12.15 -6.00
C HIS A 385 20.32 12.83 -7.26
N HIS A 386 19.72 12.54 -8.43
CA HIS A 386 20.01 13.29 -9.66
C HIS A 386 19.68 14.78 -9.48
N TYR A 387 18.52 15.09 -8.90
CA TYR A 387 18.11 16.47 -8.62
C TYR A 387 19.00 17.14 -7.57
N GLN A 388 19.44 16.43 -6.52
CA GLN A 388 20.43 16.98 -5.58
C GLN A 388 21.75 17.33 -6.30
N LYS A 389 22.23 16.46 -7.21
CA LYS A 389 23.43 16.75 -8.03
C LYS A 389 23.23 17.88 -9.06
N LEU A 390 22.01 18.29 -9.32
CA LEU A 390 21.67 19.49 -10.09
C LEU A 390 21.61 20.77 -9.20
N GLY A 391 21.85 20.65 -7.88
CA GLY A 391 21.87 21.78 -6.95
C GLY A 391 20.49 22.14 -6.37
N PHE A 392 19.49 21.28 -6.50
CA PHE A 392 18.19 21.51 -5.83
C PHE A 392 18.27 21.14 -4.35
N HIS A 393 17.77 22.02 -3.50
CA HIS A 393 17.66 21.78 -2.08
C HIS A 393 16.69 20.62 -1.77
N GLU A 394 17.01 19.79 -0.79
CA GLU A 394 16.28 18.56 -0.45
C GLU A 394 14.78 18.80 -0.21
N ALA A 395 14.42 19.74 0.65
CA ALA A 395 13.02 20.08 0.93
C ALA A 395 12.23 20.45 -0.33
N LYS A 396 12.88 21.13 -1.30
CA LYS A 396 12.26 21.49 -2.58
C LYS A 396 12.01 20.27 -3.46
N ILE A 397 12.94 19.29 -3.44
CA ILE A 397 12.78 18.04 -4.17
C ILE A 397 11.59 17.28 -3.59
N VAL A 398 11.59 17.08 -2.27
CA VAL A 398 10.53 16.33 -1.56
C VAL A 398 9.15 16.94 -1.81
N SER A 399 9.00 18.25 -1.66
CA SER A 399 7.72 18.95 -1.91
C SER A 399 7.23 18.76 -3.35
N ARG A 400 8.13 18.80 -4.34
CA ARG A 400 7.78 18.58 -5.74
C ARG A 400 7.33 17.14 -6.00
N PHE A 401 8.00 16.15 -5.39
CA PHE A 401 7.60 14.76 -5.49
C PHE A 401 6.22 14.53 -4.85
N TRP A 402 5.93 15.17 -3.70
CA TRP A 402 4.59 15.11 -3.10
C TRP A 402 3.52 15.71 -4.01
N ILE A 403 3.79 16.86 -4.66
CA ILE A 403 2.86 17.45 -5.62
C ILE A 403 2.58 16.48 -6.77
N VAL A 404 3.61 15.87 -7.35
CA VAL A 404 3.45 14.83 -8.37
C VAL A 404 2.67 13.63 -7.82
N GLY A 405 2.96 13.20 -6.58
CA GLY A 405 2.22 12.14 -5.90
C GLY A 405 0.72 12.44 -5.78
N VAL A 406 0.37 13.67 -5.39
CA VAL A 406 -1.05 14.12 -5.33
C VAL A 406 -1.67 14.13 -6.73
N MET A 407 -0.95 14.58 -7.75
CA MET A 407 -1.46 14.55 -9.15
C MET A 407 -1.73 13.11 -9.61
N LEU A 408 -0.83 12.17 -9.31
CA LEU A 408 -1.01 10.76 -9.63
C LEU A 408 -2.18 10.13 -8.85
N ALA A 409 -2.36 10.51 -7.59
CA ALA A 409 -3.49 10.09 -6.76
C ALA A 409 -4.83 10.56 -7.36
N VAL A 410 -4.93 11.84 -7.71
CA VAL A 410 -6.12 12.40 -8.37
C VAL A 410 -6.37 11.70 -9.71
N LEU A 411 -5.33 11.53 -10.54
CA LEU A 411 -5.45 10.81 -11.80
C LEU A 411 -5.99 9.39 -11.58
N THR A 412 -5.47 8.67 -10.58
CA THR A 412 -5.89 7.31 -10.27
C THR A 412 -7.37 7.27 -9.81
N ILE A 413 -7.82 8.25 -9.02
CA ILE A 413 -9.24 8.35 -8.64
C ILE A 413 -10.12 8.61 -9.86
N VAL A 414 -9.71 9.51 -10.75
CA VAL A 414 -10.47 9.85 -11.97
C VAL A 414 -10.61 8.62 -12.89
N THR A 415 -9.60 7.72 -12.94
CA THR A 415 -9.69 6.51 -13.78
C THR A 415 -10.83 5.58 -13.37
N LEU A 416 -11.33 5.63 -12.13
CA LEU A 416 -12.51 4.85 -11.73
C LEU A 416 -13.78 5.23 -12.48
N LYS A 417 -13.86 6.47 -12.99
CA LYS A 417 -15.05 6.98 -13.71
C LYS A 417 -14.85 7.06 -15.23
N LEU A 418 -13.60 7.01 -15.71
CA LEU A 418 -13.29 7.00 -17.14
C LEU A 418 -13.63 5.62 -17.73
N ARG A 419 -14.55 5.62 -18.68
CA ARG A 419 -15.08 4.41 -19.36
C ARG A 419 -14.75 4.43 -20.84
#